data_0a705d374908d5cc2edb360fd4b3eb44
#
_entry.id   0a705d374908d5cc2edb360fd4b3eb44
#
_cell.length_a   1.000
_cell.length_b   1.000
_cell.length_c   1.000
_cell.angle_alpha   90.00
_cell.angle_beta   90.00
_cell.angle_gamma   90.00
#
_symmetry.space_group_name_H-M   'P 1'
#
loop_
_entity.id
_entity.type
_entity.pdbx_description
1 polymer ?
#
loop_
_entity_poly.entity_id
_entity_poly.type
_entity_poly.pdbx_seq_one_letter_code
_entity_poly.pdbx_strand_id
1 'polypeptide(L)'
;MCKREMTLGEEIIGLSTRGIDTPTVERMYRKYIEMAADKESKEAMRAYCINDELAIKEFVNAIFGVPAKSDLKNAEVGDKTTIKLNGFGEFTATVHKVTDDRVMLIFDDYVTKRPMNESDTNKGGFEESDLNKWLHTEFVKALPYSIRGRLTNVTIPTVGEMFGWDDEWDRNHFEADNDKQLPLMKQRRNRVAYYNNECEFGWLRNATKKEFSAACFAGVSLGGHAYYYYASYSCGVRPEIWLVK
;
A
#
# COMPACT_ATOMS: atom_id res chain seq x y z
N MET A 1 -12.23 40.93 29.93
CA MET A 1 -11.84 40.51 28.58
C MET A 1 -12.57 39.22 28.27
N CYS A 2 -13.60 39.27 27.45
CA CYS A 2 -14.36 38.10 27.02
C CYS A 2 -13.42 37.29 26.10
N LYS A 3 -13.02 36.04 26.50
CA LYS A 3 -12.31 35.15 25.60
C LYS A 3 -13.26 34.81 24.48
N ARG A 4 -12.96 35.26 23.25
CA ARG A 4 -13.65 34.81 22.04
C ARG A 4 -13.58 33.28 22.01
N GLU A 5 -14.76 32.63 22.01
CA GLU A 5 -14.81 31.20 21.74
C GLU A 5 -14.20 30.90 20.37
N MET A 6 -13.21 30.04 20.32
CA MET A 6 -12.63 29.58 19.06
C MET A 6 -13.72 28.83 18.26
N THR A 7 -13.75 29.05 16.97
CA THR A 7 -14.59 28.23 16.10
C THR A 7 -14.04 26.80 16.07
N LEU A 8 -14.90 25.82 15.83
CA LEU A 8 -14.47 24.41 15.71
C LEU A 8 -13.36 24.25 14.65
N GLY A 9 -13.39 25.07 13.59
CA GLY A 9 -12.32 25.09 12.59
C GLY A 9 -10.96 25.55 13.15
N GLU A 10 -10.95 26.60 14.00
CA GLU A 10 -9.73 27.08 14.67
C GLU A 10 -9.19 26.04 15.67
N GLU A 11 -10.07 25.32 16.35
CA GLU A 11 -9.70 24.23 17.27
C GLU A 11 -9.12 23.05 16.51
N ILE A 12 -9.71 22.65 15.38
CA ILE A 12 -9.24 21.56 14.54
C ILE A 12 -7.91 21.92 13.85
N ILE A 13 -7.73 23.19 13.41
CA ILE A 13 -6.45 23.68 12.90
C ILE A 13 -5.38 23.64 13.99
N GLY A 14 -5.74 23.93 15.25
CA GLY A 14 -4.85 23.78 16.39
C GLY A 14 -4.37 22.33 16.62
N LEU A 15 -5.11 21.32 16.17
CA LEU A 15 -4.68 19.91 16.20
C LEU A 15 -3.62 19.59 15.15
N SER A 16 -3.59 20.29 14.02
CA SER A 16 -2.55 20.10 12.98
C SER A 16 -1.16 20.44 13.52
N THR A 17 -1.06 21.36 14.46
CA THR A 17 0.20 21.72 15.15
C THR A 17 0.71 20.59 16.06
N ARG A 18 -0.09 19.54 16.31
CA ARG A 18 0.25 18.37 17.11
C ARG A 18 0.60 17.14 16.25
N GLY A 19 0.89 17.33 14.97
CA GLY A 19 1.36 16.27 14.06
C GLY A 19 0.27 15.61 13.19
N ILE A 20 -0.94 16.19 13.16
CA ILE A 20 -1.97 15.78 12.20
C ILE A 20 -1.89 16.72 10.99
N ASP A 21 -1.78 16.17 9.78
CA ASP A 21 -1.65 17.00 8.57
C ASP A 21 -2.92 17.80 8.28
N THR A 22 -2.76 19.01 7.75
CA THR A 22 -3.86 19.94 7.45
C THR A 22 -4.95 19.34 6.54
N PRO A 23 -4.65 18.64 5.45
CA PRO A 23 -5.68 18.00 4.62
C PRO A 23 -6.53 16.96 5.37
N THR A 24 -5.94 16.22 6.30
CA THR A 24 -6.67 15.27 7.14
C THR A 24 -7.60 16.01 8.11
N VAL A 25 -7.12 17.07 8.74
CA VAL A 25 -7.90 17.92 9.64
C VAL A 25 -9.09 18.57 8.91
N GLU A 26 -8.89 19.12 7.71
CA GLU A 26 -9.96 19.70 6.88
C GLU A 26 -11.02 18.68 6.48
N ARG A 27 -10.58 17.47 6.13
CA ARG A 27 -11.49 16.37 5.77
C ARG A 27 -12.30 15.90 6.98
N MET A 28 -11.68 15.81 8.15
CA MET A 28 -12.36 15.52 9.42
C MET A 28 -13.44 16.56 9.70
N TYR A 29 -13.11 17.84 9.56
CA TYR A 29 -14.03 18.94 9.78
C TYR A 29 -15.24 18.89 8.83
N ARG A 30 -15.03 18.68 7.53
CA ARG A 30 -16.12 18.54 6.55
C ARG A 30 -17.05 17.38 6.91
N LYS A 31 -16.48 16.23 7.22
CA LYS A 31 -17.27 15.03 7.57
C LYS A 31 -18.00 15.18 8.89
N TYR A 32 -17.41 15.88 9.86
CA TYR A 32 -18.09 16.25 11.10
C TYR A 32 -19.33 17.13 10.83
N ILE A 33 -19.22 18.12 9.96
CA ILE A 33 -20.34 18.97 9.58
C ILE A 33 -21.43 18.15 8.88
N GLU A 34 -21.07 17.23 8.01
CA GLU A 34 -22.02 16.35 7.31
C GLU A 34 -22.76 15.40 8.28
N MET A 35 -22.06 14.84 9.28
CA MET A 35 -22.62 13.87 10.21
C MET A 35 -23.38 14.51 11.38
N ALA A 36 -23.02 15.71 11.79
CA ALA A 36 -23.62 16.36 12.94
C ALA A 36 -24.90 17.12 12.54
N ALA A 37 -26.00 16.39 12.41
CA ALA A 37 -27.29 16.94 12.03
C ALA A 37 -27.93 17.81 13.14
N ASP A 38 -27.56 17.59 14.42
CA ASP A 38 -28.12 18.29 15.57
C ASP A 38 -27.03 18.92 16.45
N LYS A 39 -27.44 19.86 17.33
CA LYS A 39 -26.53 20.62 18.18
C LYS A 39 -25.90 19.76 19.28
N GLU A 40 -26.64 18.80 19.82
CA GLU A 40 -26.20 17.97 20.94
C GLU A 40 -25.10 17.01 20.50
N SER A 41 -25.27 16.38 19.35
CA SER A 41 -24.23 15.52 18.72
C SER A 41 -22.95 16.30 18.41
N LYS A 42 -23.07 17.58 17.99
CA LYS A 42 -21.92 18.47 17.73
C LYS A 42 -21.14 18.78 19.01
N GLU A 43 -21.83 19.09 20.08
CA GLU A 43 -21.20 19.44 21.36
C GLU A 43 -20.53 18.21 22.01
N ALA A 44 -21.19 17.05 21.97
CA ALA A 44 -20.63 15.80 22.46
C ALA A 44 -19.37 15.38 21.69
N MET A 45 -19.40 15.47 20.36
CA MET A 45 -18.26 15.14 19.51
C MET A 45 -17.09 16.13 19.69
N ARG A 46 -17.40 17.41 19.91
CA ARG A 46 -16.42 18.45 20.22
C ARG A 46 -15.69 18.17 21.53
N ALA A 47 -16.45 17.86 22.59
CA ALA A 47 -15.88 17.51 23.89
C ALA A 47 -15.00 16.25 23.81
N TYR A 48 -15.43 15.26 23.06
CA TYR A 48 -14.72 14.01 22.86
C TYR A 48 -13.39 14.21 22.12
N CYS A 49 -13.40 14.93 20.99
CA CYS A 49 -12.21 15.13 20.16
C CYS A 49 -11.16 16.07 20.77
N ILE A 50 -11.54 17.01 21.62
CA ILE A 50 -10.61 18.04 22.14
C ILE A 50 -9.86 17.58 23.39
N ASN A 51 -10.49 16.74 24.22
CA ASN A 51 -9.96 16.37 25.54
C ASN A 51 -9.10 15.11 25.55
N ASP A 52 -9.07 14.32 24.49
CA ASP A 52 -8.36 13.05 24.47
C ASP A 52 -7.70 12.77 23.10
N GLU A 53 -6.37 12.74 23.07
CA GLU A 53 -5.60 12.40 21.86
C GLU A 53 -5.92 10.99 21.35
N LEU A 54 -6.24 10.05 22.26
CA LEU A 54 -6.67 8.71 21.92
C LEU A 54 -8.05 8.74 21.24
N ALA A 55 -8.98 9.52 21.78
CA ALA A 55 -10.31 9.70 21.21
C ALA A 55 -10.27 10.34 19.82
N ILE A 56 -9.35 11.27 19.58
CA ILE A 56 -9.12 11.83 18.25
C ILE A 56 -8.66 10.73 17.29
N LYS A 57 -7.73 9.89 17.69
CA LYS A 57 -7.27 8.74 16.89
C LYS A 57 -8.40 7.75 16.61
N GLU A 58 -9.22 7.43 17.60
CA GLU A 58 -10.38 6.55 17.46
C GLU A 58 -11.46 7.16 16.55
N PHE A 59 -11.72 8.46 16.68
CA PHE A 59 -12.64 9.19 15.82
C PHE A 59 -12.16 9.23 14.37
N VAL A 60 -10.87 9.50 14.13
CA VAL A 60 -10.24 9.41 12.80
C VAL A 60 -10.42 8.01 12.25
N ASN A 61 -10.16 6.99 13.06
CA ASN A 61 -10.30 5.60 12.67
C ASN A 61 -11.75 5.23 12.31
N ALA A 62 -12.74 5.67 13.10
CA ALA A 62 -14.14 5.39 12.85
C ALA A 62 -14.68 6.09 11.59
N ILE A 63 -14.26 7.33 11.33
CA ILE A 63 -14.73 8.12 10.18
C ILE A 63 -14.04 7.69 8.87
N PHE A 64 -12.75 7.39 8.93
CA PHE A 64 -11.96 7.11 7.73
C PHE A 64 -11.80 5.61 7.44
N GLY A 65 -12.56 4.75 8.16
CA GLY A 65 -12.58 3.32 7.91
C GLY A 65 -11.23 2.66 8.16
N VAL A 66 -10.47 3.19 9.12
CA VAL A 66 -9.29 2.50 9.60
C VAL A 66 -9.79 1.27 10.37
N PRO A 67 -9.44 0.05 9.98
CA PRO A 67 -9.74 -1.11 10.83
C PRO A 67 -9.19 -0.82 12.22
N ALA A 68 -10.02 -1.06 13.24
CA ALA A 68 -9.57 -1.06 14.64
C ALA A 68 -8.22 -1.75 14.68
N LYS A 69 -7.20 -1.09 15.30
CA LYS A 69 -5.82 -1.56 15.40
C LYS A 69 -5.71 -3.05 15.10
N SER A 70 -5.37 -3.44 13.87
CA SER A 70 -4.69 -4.69 13.71
C SER A 70 -3.43 -4.52 14.53
N ASP A 71 -3.36 -5.19 15.66
CA ASP A 71 -2.19 -5.11 16.52
C ASP A 71 -1.04 -5.77 15.75
N LEU A 72 -0.36 -4.97 14.91
CA LEU A 72 0.75 -5.45 14.10
C LEU A 72 1.85 -6.09 14.96
N LYS A 73 1.80 -5.86 16.30
CA LYS A 73 2.70 -6.51 17.25
C LYS A 73 2.52 -8.03 17.30
N ASN A 74 1.28 -8.48 17.11
CA ASN A 74 0.91 -9.90 17.14
C ASN A 74 0.63 -10.46 15.73
N ALA A 75 1.00 -9.73 14.68
CA ALA A 75 0.78 -10.20 13.31
C ALA A 75 1.60 -11.45 13.00
N GLU A 76 0.96 -12.42 12.35
CA GLU A 76 1.56 -13.66 11.89
C GLU A 76 1.52 -13.77 10.36
N VAL A 77 2.44 -14.54 9.79
CA VAL A 77 2.44 -14.84 8.36
C VAL A 77 1.15 -15.57 7.98
N GLY A 78 0.42 -15.01 7.03
CA GLY A 78 -0.89 -15.50 6.58
C GLY A 78 -2.07 -14.68 7.08
N ASP A 79 -1.88 -13.80 8.05
CA ASP A 79 -2.93 -12.88 8.48
C ASP A 79 -3.36 -11.97 7.34
N LYS A 80 -4.67 -11.70 7.28
CA LYS A 80 -5.27 -10.88 6.23
C LYS A 80 -5.91 -9.63 6.79
N THR A 81 -5.79 -8.55 6.05
CA THR A 81 -6.44 -7.29 6.36
C THR A 81 -7.06 -6.68 5.11
N THR A 82 -8.16 -5.97 5.27
CA THR A 82 -8.77 -5.20 4.18
C THR A 82 -8.25 -3.78 4.22
N ILE A 83 -7.74 -3.30 3.09
CA ILE A 83 -7.23 -1.94 2.92
C ILE A 83 -8.09 -1.22 1.89
N LYS A 84 -8.73 -0.13 2.32
CA LYS A 84 -9.51 0.73 1.42
C LYS A 84 -8.60 1.80 0.83
N LEU A 85 -8.30 1.66 -0.45
CA LEU A 85 -7.50 2.62 -1.22
C LEU A 85 -8.40 3.72 -1.76
N ASN A 86 -8.06 4.98 -1.46
CA ASN A 86 -8.81 6.12 -1.97
C ASN A 86 -8.72 6.22 -3.50
N GLY A 87 -9.86 6.16 -4.17
CA GLY A 87 -9.95 6.19 -5.64
C GLY A 87 -9.76 4.84 -6.35
N PHE A 88 -9.39 3.76 -5.62
CA PHE A 88 -9.17 2.43 -6.22
C PHE A 88 -10.14 1.37 -5.72
N GLY A 89 -10.67 1.48 -4.49
CA GLY A 89 -11.58 0.49 -3.90
C GLY A 89 -10.99 -0.22 -2.69
N GLU A 90 -11.56 -1.37 -2.35
CA GLU A 90 -11.15 -2.20 -1.20
C GLU A 90 -10.39 -3.43 -1.68
N PHE A 91 -9.26 -3.71 -1.04
CA PHE A 91 -8.38 -4.82 -1.37
C PHE A 91 -7.98 -5.58 -0.12
N THR A 92 -7.83 -6.89 -0.26
CA THR A 92 -7.21 -7.70 0.78
C THR A 92 -5.69 -7.66 0.64
N ALA A 93 -4.99 -7.53 1.75
CA ALA A 93 -3.54 -7.68 1.83
C ALA A 93 -3.21 -8.76 2.86
N THR A 94 -2.24 -9.61 2.53
CA THR A 94 -1.79 -10.73 3.37
C THR A 94 -0.41 -10.43 3.93
N VAL A 95 -0.19 -10.77 5.20
CA VAL A 95 1.12 -10.70 5.86
C VAL A 95 2.01 -11.82 5.30
N HIS A 96 3.14 -11.45 4.70
CA HIS A 96 4.10 -12.39 4.12
C HIS A 96 5.40 -12.53 4.89
N LYS A 97 5.77 -11.50 5.66
CA LYS A 97 6.98 -11.51 6.47
C LYS A 97 6.79 -10.67 7.73
N VAL A 98 7.30 -11.16 8.83
CA VAL A 98 7.29 -10.49 10.13
C VAL A 98 8.71 -10.43 10.65
N THR A 99 9.16 -9.24 11.06
CA THR A 99 10.43 -9.02 11.77
C THR A 99 10.13 -8.50 13.18
N ASP A 100 11.15 -8.21 13.96
CA ASP A 100 10.98 -7.70 15.32
C ASP A 100 10.25 -6.35 15.33
N ASP A 101 10.54 -5.49 14.35
CA ASP A 101 10.08 -4.10 14.27
C ASP A 101 9.07 -3.82 13.15
N ARG A 102 8.93 -4.72 12.15
CA ARG A 102 8.15 -4.47 10.93
C ARG A 102 7.34 -5.68 10.47
N VAL A 103 6.33 -5.38 9.68
CA VAL A 103 5.48 -6.36 9.00
C VAL A 103 5.43 -6.03 7.51
N MET A 104 5.61 -7.04 6.66
CA MET A 104 5.45 -6.93 5.21
C MET A 104 4.11 -7.49 4.79
N LEU A 105 3.34 -6.69 4.08
CA LEU A 105 2.09 -7.11 3.46
C LEU A 105 2.21 -7.03 1.94
N ILE A 106 1.64 -8.02 1.27
CA ILE A 106 1.44 -7.99 -0.19
C ILE A 106 -0.07 -8.01 -0.44
N PHE A 107 -0.53 -7.16 -1.35
CA PHE A 107 -1.94 -7.16 -1.78
C PHE A 107 -2.25 -8.49 -2.47
N ASP A 108 -3.42 -9.08 -2.19
CA ASP A 108 -3.77 -10.39 -2.77
C ASP A 108 -4.03 -10.28 -4.28
N ASP A 109 -4.64 -9.17 -4.71
CA ASP A 109 -4.98 -8.88 -6.10
C ASP A 109 -4.30 -7.60 -6.62
N TYR A 110 -4.36 -7.39 -7.94
CA TYR A 110 -3.81 -6.20 -8.58
C TYR A 110 -4.69 -4.98 -8.32
N VAL A 111 -4.06 -3.92 -7.80
CA VAL A 111 -4.77 -2.65 -7.51
C VAL A 111 -5.02 -1.81 -8.76
N THR A 112 -4.23 -2.03 -9.81
CA THR A 112 -4.35 -1.36 -11.11
C THR A 112 -3.56 -2.12 -12.16
N LYS A 113 -3.68 -1.70 -13.42
CA LYS A 113 -2.81 -2.12 -14.53
C LYS A 113 -2.06 -0.90 -15.06
N ARG A 114 -0.73 -1.01 -15.17
CA ARG A 114 0.14 0.07 -15.66
C ARG A 114 1.37 -0.52 -16.37
N PRO A 115 1.99 0.24 -17.28
CA PRO A 115 3.32 -0.11 -17.76
C PRO A 115 4.37 0.08 -16.65
N MET A 116 5.48 -0.61 -16.76
CA MET A 116 6.66 -0.36 -15.93
C MET A 116 7.31 0.97 -16.30
N ASN A 117 7.44 1.23 -17.61
CA ASN A 117 7.93 2.47 -18.21
C ASN A 117 7.06 2.83 -19.42
N GLU A 118 7.04 4.09 -19.83
CA GLU A 118 6.36 4.53 -21.05
C GLU A 118 6.99 3.93 -22.33
N SER A 119 8.28 3.60 -22.27
CA SER A 119 9.02 3.00 -23.39
C SER A 119 9.60 1.65 -23.01
N ASP A 120 9.92 0.83 -24.04
CA ASP A 120 10.52 -0.50 -23.87
C ASP A 120 12.00 -0.41 -23.49
N THR A 121 12.25 -0.10 -22.24
CA THR A 121 13.59 -0.04 -21.64
C THR A 121 13.56 -0.49 -20.17
N ASN A 122 14.57 -1.26 -19.78
CA ASN A 122 14.81 -1.60 -18.38
C ASN A 122 16.03 -0.86 -17.80
N LYS A 123 16.50 0.18 -18.51
CA LYS A 123 17.61 1.02 -18.04
C LYS A 123 17.25 1.68 -16.71
N GLY A 124 18.17 1.64 -15.76
CA GLY A 124 17.95 2.16 -14.41
C GLY A 124 17.17 1.23 -13.48
N GLY A 125 16.72 0.07 -14.00
CA GLY A 125 15.99 -0.93 -13.24
C GLY A 125 14.64 -0.42 -12.72
N PHE A 126 14.09 -1.12 -11.74
CA PHE A 126 12.85 -0.73 -11.11
C PHE A 126 12.93 0.62 -10.40
N GLU A 127 14.07 0.93 -9.79
CA GLU A 127 14.26 2.15 -8.98
C GLU A 127 14.03 3.43 -9.78
N GLU A 128 14.41 3.46 -11.06
CA GLU A 128 14.21 4.61 -11.94
C GLU A 128 12.91 4.53 -12.76
N SER A 129 12.14 3.45 -12.62
CA SER A 129 10.93 3.21 -13.41
C SER A 129 9.80 4.21 -13.11
N ASP A 130 8.92 4.39 -14.09
CA ASP A 130 7.72 5.22 -13.94
C ASP A 130 6.72 4.56 -12.97
N LEU A 131 6.68 3.23 -12.91
CA LEU A 131 5.89 2.49 -11.94
C LEU A 131 6.35 2.75 -10.51
N ASN A 132 7.66 2.74 -10.25
CA ASN A 132 8.20 3.06 -8.92
C ASN A 132 7.85 4.49 -8.50
N LYS A 133 7.98 5.46 -9.39
CA LYS A 133 7.56 6.84 -9.14
C LYS A 133 6.07 6.93 -8.78
N TRP A 134 5.21 6.21 -9.52
CA TRP A 134 3.79 6.15 -9.24
C TRP A 134 3.48 5.54 -7.86
N LEU A 135 4.15 4.45 -7.49
CA LEU A 135 4.00 3.83 -6.17
C LEU A 135 4.28 4.83 -5.04
N HIS A 136 5.37 5.60 -5.16
CA HIS A 136 5.79 6.55 -4.13
C HIS A 136 5.01 7.87 -4.14
N THR A 137 4.27 8.16 -5.19
CA THR A 137 3.49 9.40 -5.31
C THR A 137 1.99 9.16 -5.20
N GLU A 138 1.38 8.48 -6.14
CA GLU A 138 -0.06 8.32 -6.24
C GLU A 138 -0.59 7.19 -5.35
N PHE A 139 0.05 6.01 -5.40
CA PHE A 139 -0.39 4.88 -4.58
C PHE A 139 -0.25 5.16 -3.08
N VAL A 140 0.87 5.73 -2.63
CA VAL A 140 1.05 6.11 -1.21
C VAL A 140 -0.03 7.10 -0.77
N LYS A 141 -0.43 8.06 -1.62
CA LYS A 141 -1.53 8.99 -1.30
C LYS A 141 -2.89 8.30 -1.19
N ALA A 142 -3.08 7.21 -1.92
CA ALA A 142 -4.31 6.42 -1.86
C ALA A 142 -4.43 5.55 -0.61
N LEU A 143 -3.32 5.21 0.05
CA LEU A 143 -3.32 4.46 1.30
C LEU A 143 -4.04 5.24 2.42
N PRO A 144 -4.78 4.55 3.32
CA PRO A 144 -5.31 5.17 4.53
C PRO A 144 -4.22 5.83 5.37
N TYR A 145 -4.56 6.91 6.07
CA TYR A 145 -3.60 7.64 6.90
C TYR A 145 -2.92 6.74 7.94
N SER A 146 -3.65 5.81 8.56
CA SER A 146 -3.11 4.85 9.53
C SER A 146 -2.04 3.93 8.97
N ILE A 147 -2.17 3.55 7.71
CA ILE A 147 -1.18 2.76 6.97
C ILE A 147 0.01 3.67 6.62
N ARG A 148 -0.26 4.86 6.07
CA ARG A 148 0.80 5.81 5.68
C ARG A 148 1.69 6.22 6.86
N GLY A 149 1.10 6.45 8.04
CA GLY A 149 1.84 6.82 9.24
C GLY A 149 2.79 5.74 9.78
N ARG A 150 2.65 4.50 9.31
CA ARG A 150 3.52 3.36 9.66
C ARG A 150 4.35 2.86 8.48
N LEU A 151 4.15 3.42 7.29
CA LEU A 151 4.80 2.97 6.06
C LEU A 151 6.29 3.28 6.11
N THR A 152 7.12 2.26 5.95
CA THR A 152 8.58 2.40 5.85
C THR A 152 9.08 2.14 4.44
N ASN A 153 8.36 1.35 3.66
CA ASN A 153 8.68 1.09 2.27
C ASN A 153 7.43 0.70 1.48
N VAL A 154 7.42 1.02 0.20
CA VAL A 154 6.45 0.57 -0.79
C VAL A 154 7.17 0.15 -2.05
N THR A 155 6.82 -1.02 -2.57
CA THR A 155 7.44 -1.60 -3.76
C THR A 155 6.49 -2.61 -4.42
N ILE A 156 7.00 -3.46 -5.28
CA ILE A 156 6.36 -4.69 -5.78
C ILE A 156 7.29 -5.88 -5.52
N PRO A 157 6.80 -7.12 -5.47
CA PRO A 157 7.63 -8.29 -5.16
C PRO A 157 8.77 -8.52 -6.16
N THR A 158 9.81 -9.22 -5.70
CA THR A 158 10.91 -9.68 -6.54
C THR A 158 10.69 -11.10 -7.09
N VAL A 159 11.52 -11.51 -8.03
CA VAL A 159 11.64 -12.90 -8.50
C VAL A 159 12.01 -13.81 -7.33
N GLY A 160 12.99 -13.40 -6.50
CA GLY A 160 13.40 -14.15 -5.32
C GLY A 160 12.27 -14.37 -4.33
N GLU A 161 11.48 -13.33 -4.03
CA GLU A 161 10.32 -13.42 -3.13
C GLU A 161 9.20 -14.32 -3.67
N MET A 162 8.96 -14.27 -4.97
CA MET A 162 7.88 -15.04 -5.60
C MET A 162 8.25 -16.48 -5.91
N PHE A 163 9.46 -16.73 -6.41
CA PHE A 163 9.87 -18.04 -6.96
C PHE A 163 11.07 -18.66 -6.25
N GLY A 164 11.90 -17.85 -5.59
CA GLY A 164 13.25 -18.25 -5.22
C GLY A 164 14.19 -18.21 -6.42
N TRP A 165 15.40 -18.74 -6.25
CA TRP A 165 16.44 -18.74 -7.28
C TRP A 165 16.92 -20.15 -7.64
N ASP A 166 16.09 -21.18 -7.37
CA ASP A 166 16.46 -22.58 -7.66
C ASP A 166 16.32 -22.92 -9.16
N ASP A 167 15.44 -22.23 -9.88
CA ASP A 167 15.22 -22.44 -11.32
C ASP A 167 16.37 -21.83 -12.14
N GLU A 168 16.93 -22.62 -13.05
CA GLU A 168 18.00 -22.19 -13.95
C GLU A 168 17.51 -21.16 -14.97
N TRP A 169 16.27 -21.29 -15.42
CA TRP A 169 15.68 -20.35 -16.35
C TRP A 169 15.59 -18.95 -15.73
N ASP A 170 15.11 -18.84 -14.46
CA ASP A 170 15.03 -17.56 -13.76
C ASP A 170 16.42 -16.93 -13.60
N ARG A 171 17.42 -17.72 -13.21
CA ARG A 171 18.82 -17.25 -13.09
C ARG A 171 19.43 -16.77 -14.40
N ASN A 172 19.02 -17.35 -15.52
CA ASN A 172 19.56 -16.99 -16.83
C ASN A 172 18.91 -15.75 -17.42
N HIS A 173 17.68 -15.42 -17.02
CA HIS A 173 16.90 -14.33 -17.64
C HIS A 173 16.83 -13.05 -16.81
N PHE A 174 16.87 -13.14 -15.47
CA PHE A 174 16.65 -11.98 -14.61
C PHE A 174 17.89 -11.53 -13.86
N GLU A 175 17.99 -10.22 -13.63
CA GLU A 175 18.94 -9.67 -12.67
C GLU A 175 18.63 -10.23 -11.28
N ALA A 176 19.66 -10.76 -10.61
CA ALA A 176 19.48 -11.40 -9.31
C ALA A 176 19.18 -10.37 -8.21
N ASP A 177 18.28 -10.75 -7.32
CA ASP A 177 18.12 -10.13 -6.00
C ASP A 177 18.68 -11.06 -4.90
N ASN A 178 18.68 -10.57 -3.66
CA ASN A 178 19.13 -11.35 -2.50
C ASN A 178 17.94 -11.94 -1.71
N ASP A 179 16.74 -11.87 -2.23
CA ASP A 179 15.54 -12.30 -1.54
C ASP A 179 15.38 -13.82 -1.61
N LYS A 180 14.74 -14.35 -0.57
CA LYS A 180 14.37 -15.78 -0.49
C LYS A 180 12.88 -15.90 -0.75
N GLN A 181 12.49 -17.04 -1.35
CA GLN A 181 11.08 -17.30 -1.59
C GLN A 181 10.26 -17.20 -0.30
N LEU A 182 9.22 -16.37 -0.36
CA LEU A 182 8.28 -16.20 0.73
C LEU A 182 7.53 -17.52 0.98
N PRO A 183 7.32 -17.91 2.25
CA PRO A 183 6.71 -19.21 2.57
C PRO A 183 5.36 -19.44 1.88
N LEU A 184 4.50 -18.42 1.83
CA LEU A 184 3.19 -18.53 1.18
C LEU A 184 3.29 -18.63 -0.35
N MET A 185 4.33 -18.03 -0.96
CA MET A 185 4.56 -18.06 -2.41
C MET A 185 5.09 -19.40 -2.92
N LYS A 186 5.47 -20.33 -2.04
CA LYS A 186 5.75 -21.73 -2.41
C LYS A 186 4.54 -22.40 -3.05
N GLN A 187 3.35 -22.01 -2.67
CA GLN A 187 2.11 -22.46 -3.30
C GLN A 187 1.82 -21.61 -4.54
N ARG A 188 1.90 -22.23 -5.73
CA ARG A 188 1.72 -21.56 -7.01
C ARG A 188 0.45 -20.71 -7.11
N ARG A 189 -0.67 -21.19 -6.55
CA ARG A 189 -1.94 -20.47 -6.51
C ARG A 189 -1.84 -19.07 -5.87
N ASN A 190 -0.95 -18.88 -4.88
CA ASN A 190 -0.79 -17.61 -4.18
C ASN A 190 0.00 -16.58 -5.01
N ARG A 191 0.65 -17.01 -6.09
CA ARG A 191 1.34 -16.14 -7.05
C ARG A 191 0.39 -15.57 -8.10
N VAL A 192 -0.71 -16.27 -8.37
CA VAL A 192 -1.77 -15.79 -9.28
C VAL A 192 -2.57 -14.69 -8.61
N ALA A 193 -2.86 -13.62 -9.33
CA ALA A 193 -3.68 -12.51 -8.86
C ALA A 193 -4.64 -12.04 -9.96
N TYR A 194 -5.65 -11.28 -9.58
CA TYR A 194 -6.74 -10.88 -10.45
C TYR A 194 -6.83 -9.35 -10.56
N TYR A 195 -7.35 -8.89 -11.67
CA TYR A 195 -7.78 -7.51 -11.87
C TYR A 195 -9.19 -7.52 -12.43
N ASN A 196 -10.14 -6.86 -11.74
CA ASN A 196 -11.56 -6.87 -12.09
C ASN A 196 -12.14 -8.30 -12.28
N ASN A 197 -11.77 -9.24 -11.40
CA ASN A 197 -12.15 -10.66 -11.42
C ASN A 197 -11.59 -11.46 -12.61
N GLU A 198 -10.68 -10.92 -13.38
CA GLU A 198 -9.97 -11.64 -14.44
C GLU A 198 -8.52 -11.90 -14.02
N CYS A 199 -8.05 -13.13 -14.29
CA CYS A 199 -6.66 -13.49 -14.06
C CYS A 199 -5.77 -12.67 -15.01
N GLU A 200 -4.76 -12.02 -14.48
CA GLU A 200 -3.91 -11.12 -15.25
C GLU A 200 -2.42 -11.39 -15.06
N PHE A 201 -1.61 -10.90 -16.00
CA PHE A 201 -0.17 -10.82 -15.85
C PHE A 201 0.19 -9.74 -14.84
N GLY A 202 1.22 -9.96 -14.04
CA GLY A 202 1.67 -8.99 -13.04
C GLY A 202 3.14 -8.67 -13.08
N TRP A 203 3.49 -7.47 -12.72
CA TRP A 203 4.88 -7.01 -12.63
C TRP A 203 5.63 -7.58 -11.43
N LEU A 204 6.93 -7.83 -11.65
CA LEU A 204 7.94 -8.00 -10.62
C LEU A 204 9.05 -6.97 -10.80
N ARG A 205 9.84 -6.75 -9.75
CA ARG A 205 10.84 -5.68 -9.66
C ARG A 205 12.07 -5.91 -10.53
N ASN A 206 12.42 -7.18 -10.82
CA ASN A 206 13.65 -7.52 -11.50
C ASN A 206 13.63 -7.15 -12.99
N ALA A 207 14.62 -6.42 -13.41
CA ALA A 207 14.90 -6.27 -14.84
C ALA A 207 15.37 -7.60 -15.45
N THR A 208 15.13 -7.79 -16.73
CA THR A 208 15.82 -8.85 -17.47
C THR A 208 17.30 -8.51 -17.64
N LYS A 209 18.17 -9.52 -17.64
CA LYS A 209 19.58 -9.35 -17.92
C LYS A 209 19.78 -8.72 -19.31
N LYS A 210 20.73 -7.84 -19.42
CA LYS A 210 21.00 -7.09 -20.64
C LYS A 210 21.32 -8.00 -21.84
N GLU A 211 22.00 -9.11 -21.58
CA GLU A 211 22.37 -10.11 -22.60
C GLU A 211 21.14 -10.79 -23.18
N PHE A 212 20.05 -10.87 -22.39
CA PHE A 212 18.77 -11.42 -22.81
C PHE A 212 17.88 -10.34 -23.44
N SER A 213 17.59 -9.26 -22.72
CA SER A 213 16.77 -8.14 -23.20
C SER A 213 17.00 -6.89 -22.38
N ALA A 214 17.24 -5.75 -23.01
CA ALA A 214 17.31 -4.45 -22.36
C ALA A 214 15.95 -3.72 -22.32
N ALA A 215 14.86 -4.41 -22.67
CA ALA A 215 13.53 -3.83 -22.86
C ALA A 215 12.46 -4.41 -21.90
N CYS A 216 12.80 -5.44 -21.12
CA CYS A 216 11.81 -6.21 -20.39
C CYS A 216 12.08 -6.19 -18.88
N PHE A 217 11.01 -6.47 -18.13
CA PHE A 217 11.03 -6.77 -16.71
C PHE A 217 10.40 -8.13 -16.45
N ALA A 218 10.76 -8.74 -15.32
CA ALA A 218 10.14 -9.94 -14.83
C ALA A 218 8.66 -9.72 -14.50
N GLY A 219 7.89 -10.77 -14.60
CA GLY A 219 6.49 -10.77 -14.22
C GLY A 219 5.99 -12.15 -13.83
N VAL A 220 4.76 -12.19 -13.35
CA VAL A 220 4.02 -13.42 -13.07
C VAL A 220 3.04 -13.66 -14.20
N SER A 221 3.08 -14.87 -14.79
CA SER A 221 2.12 -15.28 -15.81
C SER A 221 0.76 -15.64 -15.21
N LEU A 222 -0.26 -15.78 -16.04
CA LEU A 222 -1.62 -16.21 -15.63
C LEU A 222 -1.61 -17.54 -14.84
N GLY A 223 -0.66 -18.41 -15.13
CA GLY A 223 -0.49 -19.69 -14.43
C GLY A 223 0.36 -19.62 -13.17
N GLY A 224 0.82 -18.46 -12.74
CA GLY A 224 1.68 -18.29 -11.55
C GLY A 224 3.12 -18.76 -11.76
N HIS A 225 3.63 -18.71 -12.99
CA HIS A 225 5.04 -18.96 -13.35
C HIS A 225 5.76 -17.65 -13.61
N ALA A 226 7.09 -17.65 -13.45
CA ALA A 226 7.92 -16.54 -13.87
C ALA A 226 7.85 -16.36 -15.38
N TYR A 227 7.83 -15.11 -15.81
CA TYR A 227 7.83 -14.70 -17.21
C TYR A 227 8.41 -13.29 -17.31
N TYR A 228 8.45 -12.74 -18.52
CA TYR A 228 8.90 -11.36 -18.77
C TYR A 228 7.99 -10.65 -19.76
N TYR A 229 7.95 -9.33 -19.65
CA TYR A 229 7.13 -8.48 -20.51
C TYR A 229 7.91 -7.24 -20.88
N TYR A 230 7.63 -6.68 -22.05
CA TYR A 230 8.16 -5.38 -22.44
C TYR A 230 7.72 -4.31 -21.44
N ALA A 231 8.63 -3.40 -21.09
CA ALA A 231 8.42 -2.40 -20.06
C ALA A 231 7.20 -1.49 -20.31
N SER A 232 6.84 -1.26 -21.59
CA SER A 232 5.65 -0.50 -21.99
C SER A 232 4.33 -1.29 -21.91
N TYR A 233 4.40 -2.59 -21.63
CA TYR A 233 3.19 -3.41 -21.52
C TYR A 233 2.40 -3.06 -20.28
N SER A 234 1.07 -3.05 -20.35
CA SER A 234 0.22 -2.78 -19.19
C SER A 234 -0.08 -4.08 -18.43
N CYS A 235 0.66 -4.35 -17.36
CA CYS A 235 0.45 -5.49 -16.48
C CYS A 235 -0.12 -5.06 -15.12
N GLY A 236 -0.66 -6.02 -14.37
CA GLY A 236 -1.18 -5.84 -13.03
C GLY A 236 -0.08 -5.38 -12.05
N VAL A 237 -0.44 -4.46 -11.19
CA VAL A 237 0.42 -3.95 -10.12
C VAL A 237 -0.07 -4.51 -8.80
N ARG A 238 0.77 -5.30 -8.14
CA ARG A 238 0.54 -5.94 -6.85
C ARG A 238 1.49 -5.32 -5.83
N PRO A 239 1.07 -4.26 -5.10
CA PRO A 239 1.97 -3.58 -4.18
C PRO A 239 2.39 -4.46 -3.01
N GLU A 240 3.61 -4.23 -2.55
CA GLU A 240 4.19 -4.71 -1.32
C GLU A 240 4.44 -3.51 -0.43
N ILE A 241 3.98 -3.55 0.81
CA ILE A 241 4.17 -2.48 1.79
C ILE A 241 4.82 -3.01 3.07
N TRP A 242 5.74 -2.23 3.63
CA TRP A 242 6.36 -2.50 4.91
C TRP A 242 5.88 -1.50 5.95
N LEU A 243 5.38 -1.99 7.08
CA LEU A 243 4.81 -1.20 8.15
C LEU A 243 5.58 -1.42 9.46
N VAL A 244 5.82 -0.35 10.22
CA VAL A 244 6.30 -0.43 11.61
C VAL A 244 5.20 -1.04 12.48
N LYS A 245 5.60 -1.91 13.43
CA LYS A 245 4.70 -2.53 14.43
C LYS A 245 4.19 -1.55 15.47
#